data_54e015e6a0b79f21fc959048642bc63c
#
_entry.id   54e015e6a0b79f21fc959048642bc63c
#
_cell.length_a   1.000
_cell.length_b   1.000
_cell.length_c   1.000
_cell.angle_alpha   90.00
_cell.angle_beta   90.00
_cell.angle_gamma   90.00
#
_symmetry.space_group_name_H-M   'P 1'
#
loop_
_entity.id
_entity.type
_entity.pdbx_description
1 polymer ?
#
loop_
_entity_poly.entity_id
_entity_poly.type
_entity_poly.pdbx_seq_one_letter_code
_entity_poly.pdbx_strand_id
1 'polypeptide(L)'
;GMLAAGCLPLYMYAQFLYTDTPGMLLLTIQLYLGICIYKSHRFYRKLWLGIVLGIVAGITYHIKVIPFIVFLAIVIALFLQKERWYQKCILLLMMCLTLGGVIQCIGVYSDQYAEDCFGITDAIKDEWEYPLTHWIMMGLNEKSDGGYMQEDVAYTATFETRKERTEENVRVILARLRCFGAADYIQFIFFDKMPRTWGDSCFAGD
;
A
#
# COMPACT_ATOMS: atom_id res chain seq x y z
N GLY A 1 14.22 20.30 1.79
CA GLY A 1 15.61 19.86 1.79
C GLY A 1 16.26 19.85 3.17
N MET A 2 16.39 21.00 3.86
CA MET A 2 17.11 21.09 5.15
C MET A 2 16.48 20.28 6.28
N LEU A 3 15.15 20.18 6.36
CA LEU A 3 14.46 19.37 7.38
C LEU A 3 14.72 17.87 7.19
N ALA A 4 14.80 17.40 5.96
CA ALA A 4 15.13 16.00 5.68
C ALA A 4 16.61 15.69 5.97
N ALA A 5 17.51 16.65 5.73
CA ALA A 5 18.93 16.52 6.03
C ALA A 5 19.24 16.44 7.53
N GLY A 6 18.35 16.99 8.40
CA GLY A 6 18.45 16.90 9.85
C GLY A 6 17.79 15.67 10.47
N CYS A 7 17.14 14.81 9.67
CA CYS A 7 16.43 13.65 10.19
C CYS A 7 17.38 12.45 10.36
N LEU A 8 17.94 12.31 11.57
CA LEU A 8 18.87 11.22 11.92
C LEU A 8 18.29 9.82 11.62
N PRO A 9 17.01 9.49 11.90
CA PRO A 9 16.44 8.20 11.55
C PRO A 9 16.56 7.87 10.06
N LEU A 10 16.39 8.87 9.18
CA LEU A 10 16.50 8.66 7.73
C LEU A 10 17.89 8.16 7.32
N TYR A 11 18.96 8.66 7.96
CA TYR A 11 20.33 8.19 7.70
C TYR A 11 20.60 6.82 8.29
N MET A 12 20.04 6.51 9.45
CA MET A 12 20.20 5.20 10.06
C MET A 12 19.51 4.11 9.24
N TYR A 13 18.31 4.38 8.71
CA TYR A 13 17.58 3.44 7.86
C TYR A 13 18.14 3.34 6.43
N ALA A 14 18.85 4.36 5.94
CA ALA A 14 19.47 4.33 4.61
C ALA A 14 20.59 3.28 4.48
N GLN A 15 21.16 2.81 5.59
CA GLN A 15 22.18 1.74 5.61
C GLN A 15 21.58 0.34 5.40
N PHE A 16 20.28 0.19 5.62
CA PHE A 16 19.57 -1.04 5.32
C PHE A 16 18.82 -0.88 3.99
N LEU A 17 18.98 -1.86 3.09
CA LEU A 17 18.21 -1.95 1.85
C LEU A 17 16.73 -2.25 2.17
N TYR A 18 16.08 -1.34 2.87
CA TYR A 18 14.70 -1.46 3.28
C TYR A 18 13.81 -0.72 2.28
N THR A 19 12.68 -1.32 1.91
CA THR A 19 11.72 -0.76 0.94
C THR A 19 11.11 0.58 1.35
N ASP A 20 11.29 0.97 2.63
CA ASP A 20 10.81 2.25 3.16
C ASP A 20 11.52 3.45 2.54
N THR A 21 12.85 3.39 2.38
CA THR A 21 13.62 4.51 1.81
C THR A 21 13.22 4.83 0.37
N PRO A 22 13.20 3.88 -0.59
CA PRO A 22 12.68 4.14 -1.92
C PRO A 22 11.17 4.45 -1.91
N GLY A 23 10.39 3.85 -0.99
CA GLY A 23 8.98 4.17 -0.80
C GLY A 23 8.74 5.63 -0.44
N MET A 24 9.51 6.21 0.47
CA MET A 24 9.43 7.64 0.83
C MET A 24 9.79 8.57 -0.32
N LEU A 25 10.81 8.21 -1.13
CA LEU A 25 11.16 8.96 -2.33
C LEU A 25 10.00 8.97 -3.34
N LEU A 26 9.45 7.79 -3.63
CA LEU A 26 8.33 7.65 -4.56
C LEU A 26 7.07 8.36 -4.06
N LEU A 27 6.79 8.32 -2.75
CA LEU A 27 5.73 9.09 -2.11
C LEU A 27 5.91 10.59 -2.35
N THR A 28 7.12 11.11 -2.15
CA THR A 28 7.44 12.53 -2.36
C THR A 28 7.25 12.93 -3.82
N ILE A 29 7.67 12.07 -4.76
CA ILE A 29 7.48 12.29 -6.19
C ILE A 29 5.98 12.31 -6.54
N GLN A 30 5.19 11.38 -6.00
CA GLN A 30 3.73 11.36 -6.21
C GLN A 30 3.06 12.64 -5.71
N LEU A 31 3.39 13.10 -4.50
CA LEU A 31 2.87 14.36 -3.94
C LEU A 31 3.24 15.55 -4.83
N TYR A 32 4.50 15.62 -5.27
CA TYR A 32 4.95 16.68 -6.18
C TYR A 32 4.17 16.69 -7.50
N LEU A 33 4.02 15.52 -8.13
CA LEU A 33 3.24 15.37 -9.36
C LEU A 33 1.77 15.75 -9.14
N GLY A 34 1.17 15.33 -8.03
CA GLY A 34 -0.20 15.69 -7.67
C GLY A 34 -0.38 17.20 -7.54
N ILE A 35 0.54 17.89 -6.87
CA ILE A 35 0.53 19.36 -6.76
C ILE A 35 0.70 20.02 -8.15
N CYS A 36 1.57 19.49 -9.00
CA CYS A 36 1.76 20.00 -10.37
C CYS A 36 0.50 19.83 -11.22
N ILE A 37 -0.19 18.70 -11.12
CA ILE A 37 -1.47 18.46 -11.79
C ILE A 37 -2.51 19.46 -11.28
N TYR A 38 -2.62 19.58 -9.94
CA TYR A 38 -3.59 20.47 -9.31
C TYR A 38 -3.43 21.93 -9.75
N LYS A 39 -2.19 22.43 -9.82
CA LYS A 39 -1.85 23.80 -10.21
C LYS A 39 -1.86 24.04 -11.72
N SER A 40 -1.92 22.99 -12.55
CA SER A 40 -1.88 23.14 -14.00
C SER A 40 -3.22 23.64 -14.53
N HIS A 41 -3.21 24.66 -15.40
CA HIS A 41 -4.43 25.15 -16.08
C HIS A 41 -4.62 24.52 -17.47
N ARG A 42 -3.58 23.89 -18.04
CA ARG A 42 -3.65 23.29 -19.37
C ARG A 42 -3.97 21.80 -19.25
N PHE A 43 -5.09 21.38 -19.82
CA PHE A 43 -5.55 19.98 -19.77
C PHE A 43 -4.49 18.98 -20.30
N TYR A 44 -3.84 19.32 -21.42
CA TYR A 44 -2.80 18.47 -22.00
C TYR A 44 -1.62 18.23 -21.05
N ARG A 45 -1.20 19.27 -20.32
CA ARG A 45 -0.17 19.13 -19.29
C ARG A 45 -0.62 18.26 -18.11
N LYS A 46 -1.89 18.39 -17.70
CA LYS A 46 -2.47 17.51 -16.67
C LYS A 46 -2.45 16.05 -17.10
N LEU A 47 -2.80 15.80 -18.35
CA LEU A 47 -2.82 14.45 -18.92
C LEU A 47 -1.43 13.80 -18.87
N TRP A 48 -0.40 14.50 -19.35
CA TRP A 48 0.98 14.01 -19.29
C TRP A 48 1.46 13.74 -17.86
N LEU A 49 1.22 14.68 -16.95
CA LEU A 49 1.56 14.51 -15.54
C LEU A 49 0.79 13.36 -14.90
N GLY A 50 -0.47 13.15 -15.30
CA GLY A 50 -1.29 12.03 -14.86
C GLY A 50 -0.75 10.68 -15.31
N ILE A 51 -0.29 10.58 -16.57
CA ILE A 51 0.40 9.40 -17.09
C ILE A 51 1.65 9.10 -16.26
N VAL A 52 2.50 10.09 -16.04
CA VAL A 52 3.72 9.94 -15.23
C VAL A 52 3.38 9.53 -13.79
N LEU A 53 2.34 10.12 -13.21
CA LEU A 53 1.86 9.75 -11.86
C LEU A 53 1.38 8.30 -11.82
N GLY A 54 0.64 7.84 -12.84
CA GLY A 54 0.21 6.43 -12.94
C GLY A 54 1.40 5.46 -13.02
N ILE A 55 2.44 5.82 -13.79
CA ILE A 55 3.67 5.02 -13.88
C ILE A 55 4.38 4.95 -12.52
N VAL A 56 4.59 6.09 -11.87
CA VAL A 56 5.25 6.16 -10.55
C VAL A 56 4.45 5.39 -9.50
N ALA A 57 3.12 5.50 -9.52
CA ALA A 57 2.25 4.76 -8.60
C ALA A 57 2.31 3.25 -8.84
N GLY A 58 2.39 2.80 -10.10
CA GLY A 58 2.57 1.38 -10.44
C GLY A 58 3.90 0.81 -9.94
N ILE A 59 4.99 1.54 -10.10
CA ILE A 59 6.30 1.18 -9.53
C ILE A 59 6.23 1.13 -8.00
N THR A 60 5.59 2.14 -7.40
CA THR A 60 5.42 2.22 -5.94
C THR A 60 4.67 1.01 -5.40
N TYR A 61 3.62 0.56 -6.08
CA TYR A 61 2.84 -0.60 -5.69
C TYR A 61 3.69 -1.86 -5.54
N HIS A 62 4.64 -2.09 -6.44
CA HIS A 62 5.55 -3.25 -6.38
C HIS A 62 6.64 -3.13 -5.31
N ILE A 63 7.08 -1.91 -5.00
CA ILE A 63 8.11 -1.71 -3.97
C ILE A 63 7.48 -1.75 -2.57
N LYS A 64 6.39 -1.02 -2.39
CA LYS A 64 5.64 -0.94 -1.13
C LYS A 64 4.22 -0.43 -1.38
N VAL A 65 3.23 -1.13 -0.85
CA VAL A 65 1.81 -0.78 -1.06
C VAL A 65 1.40 0.47 -0.26
N ILE A 66 2.01 0.71 0.92
CA ILE A 66 1.61 1.81 1.81
C ILE A 66 1.67 3.20 1.12
N PRO A 67 2.73 3.61 0.43
CA PRO A 67 2.77 4.89 -0.28
C PRO A 67 1.74 5.02 -1.41
N PHE A 68 1.12 3.92 -1.86
CA PHE A 68 0.04 3.93 -2.84
C PHE A 68 -1.22 4.67 -2.33
N ILE A 69 -1.40 4.78 -1.02
CA ILE A 69 -2.47 5.57 -0.40
C ILE A 69 -2.42 7.03 -0.87
N VAL A 70 -1.23 7.57 -1.11
CA VAL A 70 -1.05 8.93 -1.63
C VAL A 70 -1.64 9.09 -3.03
N PHE A 71 -1.48 8.08 -3.90
CA PHE A 71 -2.13 8.08 -5.21
C PHE A 71 -3.65 8.18 -5.08
N LEU A 72 -4.25 7.39 -4.19
CA LEU A 72 -5.69 7.45 -3.93
C LEU A 72 -6.13 8.82 -3.41
N ALA A 73 -5.36 9.41 -2.49
CA ALA A 73 -5.65 10.76 -1.99
C ALA A 73 -5.58 11.82 -3.10
N ILE A 74 -4.62 11.73 -4.02
CA ILE A 74 -4.51 12.61 -5.18
C ILE A 74 -5.73 12.43 -6.11
N VAL A 75 -6.14 11.19 -6.39
CA VAL A 75 -7.34 10.91 -7.19
C VAL A 75 -8.56 11.57 -6.59
N ILE A 76 -8.79 11.43 -5.28
CA ILE A 76 -9.90 12.07 -4.58
C ILE A 76 -9.81 13.60 -4.69
N ALA A 77 -8.64 14.19 -4.44
CA ALA A 77 -8.43 15.63 -4.53
C ALA A 77 -8.70 16.18 -5.94
N LEU A 78 -8.28 15.47 -6.99
CA LEU A 78 -8.56 15.83 -8.38
C LEU A 78 -10.05 15.70 -8.72
N PHE A 79 -10.73 14.70 -8.15
CA PHE A 79 -12.16 14.55 -8.35
C PHE A 79 -12.96 15.70 -7.72
N LEU A 80 -12.51 16.22 -6.58
CA LEU A 80 -13.15 17.37 -5.90
C LEU A 80 -12.86 18.73 -6.57
N GLN A 81 -11.88 18.80 -7.49
CA GLN A 81 -11.52 20.03 -8.19
C GLN A 81 -12.67 20.52 -9.09
N LYS A 82 -12.87 21.85 -9.19
CA LYS A 82 -13.88 22.45 -10.06
C LYS A 82 -13.42 22.45 -11.52
N GLU A 83 -13.59 21.34 -12.20
CA GLU A 83 -13.28 21.18 -13.61
C GLU A 83 -14.42 20.49 -14.37
N ARG A 84 -14.36 20.53 -15.72
CA ARG A 84 -15.32 19.84 -16.57
C ARG A 84 -15.24 18.33 -16.33
N TRP A 85 -16.35 17.71 -16.02
CA TRP A 85 -16.39 16.32 -15.56
C TRP A 85 -15.75 15.33 -16.55
N TYR A 86 -15.93 15.54 -17.88
CA TYR A 86 -15.32 14.68 -18.89
C TYR A 86 -13.77 14.75 -18.87
N GLN A 87 -13.19 15.91 -18.56
CA GLN A 87 -11.74 16.06 -18.44
C GLN A 87 -11.20 15.28 -17.25
N LYS A 88 -11.94 15.27 -16.14
CA LYS A 88 -11.62 14.44 -14.97
C LYS A 88 -11.68 12.96 -15.32
N CYS A 89 -12.75 12.51 -16.00
CA CYS A 89 -12.88 11.11 -16.39
C CYS A 89 -11.77 10.66 -17.32
N ILE A 90 -11.38 11.47 -18.32
CA ILE A 90 -10.27 11.15 -19.22
C ILE A 90 -8.95 11.09 -18.44
N LEU A 91 -8.68 12.05 -17.55
CA LEU A 91 -7.48 12.09 -16.74
C LEU A 91 -7.38 10.85 -15.84
N LEU A 92 -8.46 10.53 -15.11
CA LEU A 92 -8.51 9.37 -14.23
C LEU A 92 -8.39 8.06 -15.00
N LEU A 93 -9.05 7.95 -16.15
CA LEU A 93 -8.92 6.77 -17.02
C LEU A 93 -7.48 6.55 -17.45
N MET A 94 -6.79 7.61 -17.90
CA MET A 94 -5.39 7.51 -18.31
C MET A 94 -4.46 7.17 -17.14
N MET A 95 -4.70 7.72 -15.96
CA MET A 95 -3.96 7.37 -14.74
C MET A 95 -4.17 5.90 -14.37
N CYS A 96 -5.41 5.39 -14.42
CA CYS A 96 -5.71 4.00 -14.11
C CYS A 96 -5.15 3.03 -15.17
N LEU A 97 -5.22 3.37 -16.45
CA LEU A 97 -4.65 2.55 -17.52
C LEU A 97 -3.12 2.44 -17.42
N THR A 98 -2.44 3.55 -17.17
CA THR A 98 -0.97 3.54 -16.99
C THR A 98 -0.57 2.81 -15.73
N LEU A 99 -1.27 3.03 -14.63
CA LEU A 99 -1.08 2.30 -13.37
C LEU A 99 -1.22 0.79 -13.58
N GLY A 100 -2.38 0.36 -14.13
CA GLY A 100 -2.67 -1.06 -14.36
C GLY A 100 -1.69 -1.69 -15.35
N GLY A 101 -1.31 -0.97 -16.41
CA GLY A 101 -0.31 -1.43 -17.37
C GLY A 101 1.06 -1.66 -16.73
N VAL A 102 1.52 -0.75 -15.87
CA VAL A 102 2.80 -0.89 -15.16
C VAL A 102 2.74 -2.04 -14.16
N ILE A 103 1.67 -2.14 -13.37
CA ILE A 103 1.50 -3.25 -12.41
C ILE A 103 1.55 -4.59 -13.15
N GLN A 104 0.82 -4.72 -14.24
CA GLN A 104 0.80 -5.96 -15.02
C GLN A 104 2.16 -6.26 -15.66
N CYS A 105 2.81 -5.27 -16.28
CA CYS A 105 4.11 -5.47 -16.92
C CYS A 105 5.18 -5.90 -15.91
N ILE A 106 5.28 -5.20 -14.77
CA ILE A 106 6.27 -5.53 -13.74
C ILE A 106 5.95 -6.88 -13.11
N GLY A 107 4.66 -7.17 -12.84
CA GLY A 107 4.23 -8.44 -12.28
C GLY A 107 4.65 -9.62 -13.17
N VAL A 108 4.25 -9.60 -14.44
CA VAL A 108 4.60 -10.66 -15.40
C VAL A 108 6.12 -10.82 -15.55
N TYR A 109 6.85 -9.71 -15.66
CA TYR A 109 8.32 -9.77 -15.78
C TYR A 109 8.98 -10.33 -14.51
N SER A 110 8.50 -9.91 -13.33
CA SER A 110 9.00 -10.39 -12.04
C SER A 110 8.74 -11.88 -11.85
N ASP A 111 7.55 -12.35 -12.24
CA ASP A 111 7.17 -13.75 -12.14
C ASP A 111 8.01 -14.63 -13.05
N GLN A 112 8.18 -14.23 -14.33
CA GLN A 112 9.06 -14.93 -15.27
C GLN A 112 10.51 -14.96 -14.79
N TYR A 113 11.03 -13.83 -14.31
CA TYR A 113 12.39 -13.76 -13.78
C TYR A 113 12.59 -14.65 -12.54
N ALA A 114 11.59 -14.69 -11.65
CA ALA A 114 11.64 -15.54 -10.47
C ALA A 114 11.62 -17.03 -10.84
N GLU A 115 10.84 -17.43 -11.84
CA GLU A 115 10.80 -18.80 -12.34
C GLU A 115 12.10 -19.18 -13.05
N ASP A 116 12.58 -18.35 -13.99
CA ASP A 116 13.77 -18.64 -14.82
C ASP A 116 15.07 -18.65 -14.00
N CYS A 117 15.24 -17.71 -13.07
CA CYS A 117 16.49 -17.55 -12.33
C CYS A 117 16.55 -18.31 -11.01
N PHE A 118 15.40 -18.51 -10.35
CA PHE A 118 15.34 -19.08 -9.00
C PHE A 118 14.48 -20.34 -8.91
N GLY A 119 13.80 -20.74 -10.01
CA GLY A 119 12.88 -21.89 -10.02
C GLY A 119 11.65 -21.69 -9.12
N ILE A 120 11.29 -20.43 -8.81
CA ILE A 120 10.15 -20.11 -7.97
C ILE A 120 8.88 -20.19 -8.83
N THR A 121 8.25 -21.35 -8.81
CA THR A 121 6.97 -21.59 -9.49
C THR A 121 5.80 -21.01 -8.69
N ASP A 122 4.63 -20.88 -9.33
CA ASP A 122 3.40 -20.43 -8.66
C ASP A 122 3.03 -21.33 -7.47
N ALA A 123 3.32 -22.63 -7.55
CA ALA A 123 3.10 -23.56 -6.44
C ALA A 123 3.94 -23.21 -5.20
N ILE A 124 5.20 -22.82 -5.41
CA ILE A 124 6.08 -22.38 -4.32
C ILE A 124 5.60 -21.05 -3.75
N LYS A 125 5.18 -20.10 -4.61
CA LYS A 125 4.60 -18.85 -4.15
C LYS A 125 3.33 -19.07 -3.33
N ASP A 126 2.45 -19.93 -3.77
CA ASP A 126 1.22 -20.28 -3.05
C ASP A 126 1.49 -20.88 -1.67
N GLU A 127 2.60 -21.61 -1.52
CA GLU A 127 3.02 -22.16 -0.22
C GLU A 127 3.58 -21.11 0.72
N TRP A 128 4.35 -20.12 0.20
CA TRP A 128 5.13 -19.18 1.03
C TRP A 128 4.46 -17.83 1.22
N GLU A 129 3.61 -17.40 0.29
CA GLU A 129 2.96 -16.09 0.37
C GLU A 129 1.76 -16.08 1.33
N TYR A 130 1.77 -15.11 2.22
CA TYR A 130 0.60 -14.79 3.02
C TYR A 130 -0.38 -13.94 2.18
N PRO A 131 -1.66 -14.35 2.05
CA PRO A 131 -2.65 -13.59 1.32
C PRO A 131 -2.94 -12.25 2.01
N LEU A 132 -3.44 -11.26 1.26
CA LEU A 132 -3.82 -9.95 1.80
C LEU A 132 -4.77 -10.06 3.01
N THR A 133 -5.62 -11.08 3.01
CA THR A 133 -6.54 -11.36 4.13
C THR A 133 -5.82 -11.62 5.45
N HIS A 134 -4.59 -12.17 5.43
CA HIS A 134 -3.77 -12.34 6.63
C HIS A 134 -3.46 -10.99 7.29
N TRP A 135 -3.02 -10.02 6.51
CA TRP A 135 -2.68 -8.69 7.02
C TRP A 135 -3.91 -7.92 7.51
N ILE A 136 -5.07 -8.10 6.83
CA ILE A 136 -6.33 -7.52 7.29
C ILE A 136 -6.76 -8.17 8.61
N MET A 137 -6.68 -9.49 8.70
CA MET A 137 -7.00 -10.26 9.91
C MET A 137 -6.16 -9.79 11.10
N MET A 138 -4.84 -9.72 10.91
CA MET A 138 -3.91 -9.27 11.95
C MET A 138 -4.16 -7.80 12.33
N GLY A 139 -4.44 -6.95 11.35
CA GLY A 139 -4.78 -5.55 11.56
C GLY A 139 -6.09 -5.29 12.33
N LEU A 140 -6.93 -6.32 12.52
CA LEU A 140 -8.16 -6.30 13.32
C LEU A 140 -8.00 -7.01 14.67
N ASN A 141 -6.78 -7.34 15.08
CA ASN A 141 -6.53 -8.01 16.35
C ASN A 141 -6.42 -6.98 17.48
N GLU A 142 -7.41 -6.95 18.38
CA GLU A 142 -7.43 -6.05 19.55
C GLU A 142 -6.26 -6.29 20.50
N LYS A 143 -5.85 -7.56 20.67
CA LYS A 143 -4.78 -7.90 21.62
C LYS A 143 -3.43 -7.27 21.25
N SER A 144 -3.20 -7.01 19.96
CA SER A 144 -1.97 -6.41 19.45
C SER A 144 -2.17 -4.98 18.95
N ASP A 145 -3.32 -4.35 19.23
CA ASP A 145 -3.72 -3.04 18.68
C ASP A 145 -3.57 -2.96 17.16
N GLY A 146 -3.83 -4.10 16.50
CA GLY A 146 -3.66 -4.24 15.04
C GLY A 146 -2.20 -4.31 14.57
N GLY A 147 -1.25 -4.54 15.49
CA GLY A 147 0.15 -4.79 15.20
C GLY A 147 0.46 -6.26 14.88
N TYR A 148 1.75 -6.60 14.82
CA TYR A 148 2.21 -7.96 14.61
C TYR A 148 1.75 -8.90 15.73
N MET A 149 1.26 -10.08 15.37
CA MET A 149 0.84 -11.12 16.32
C MET A 149 1.26 -12.50 15.82
N GLN A 150 2.14 -13.15 16.56
CA GLN A 150 2.66 -14.47 16.23
C GLN A 150 1.56 -15.55 16.16
N GLU A 151 0.52 -15.42 16.97
CA GLU A 151 -0.62 -16.34 16.96
C GLU A 151 -1.38 -16.30 15.63
N ASP A 152 -1.56 -15.11 15.04
CA ASP A 152 -2.22 -14.93 13.74
C ASP A 152 -1.35 -15.48 12.59
N VAL A 153 -0.02 -15.33 12.70
CA VAL A 153 0.93 -15.92 11.76
C VAL A 153 0.86 -17.43 11.81
N ALA A 154 0.95 -18.00 13.01
CA ALA A 154 0.87 -19.46 13.21
C ALA A 154 -0.46 -20.01 12.73
N TYR A 155 -1.58 -19.34 13.00
CA TYR A 155 -2.90 -19.74 12.52
C TYR A 155 -2.96 -19.79 10.99
N THR A 156 -2.51 -18.75 10.30
CA THR A 156 -2.52 -18.76 8.83
C THR A 156 -1.58 -19.82 8.25
N ALA A 157 -0.46 -20.09 8.91
CA ALA A 157 0.51 -21.11 8.48
C ALA A 157 0.00 -22.55 8.62
N THR A 158 -1.08 -22.82 9.36
CA THR A 158 -1.67 -24.17 9.51
C THR A 158 -2.33 -24.68 8.21
N PHE A 159 -2.67 -23.77 7.29
CA PHE A 159 -3.36 -24.11 6.05
C PHE A 159 -2.35 -24.20 4.89
N GLU A 160 -2.45 -25.24 4.07
CA GLU A 160 -1.48 -25.53 3.01
C GLU A 160 -1.64 -24.63 1.81
N THR A 161 -2.90 -24.40 1.37
CA THR A 161 -3.16 -23.66 0.14
C THR A 161 -3.50 -22.19 0.42
N ARG A 162 -3.10 -21.31 -0.51
CA ARG A 162 -3.45 -19.87 -0.46
C ARG A 162 -4.97 -19.65 -0.40
N LYS A 163 -5.74 -20.50 -1.07
CA LYS A 163 -7.20 -20.43 -1.06
C LYS A 163 -7.76 -20.71 0.32
N GLU A 164 -7.32 -21.78 0.98
CA GLU A 164 -7.72 -22.13 2.34
C GLU A 164 -7.33 -21.04 3.32
N ARG A 165 -6.09 -20.55 3.24
CA ARG A 165 -5.62 -19.39 4.04
C ARG A 165 -6.53 -18.20 3.88
N THR A 166 -6.93 -17.88 2.64
CA THR A 166 -7.83 -16.75 2.36
C THR A 166 -9.21 -16.95 2.98
N GLU A 167 -9.82 -18.12 2.79
CA GLU A 167 -11.16 -18.42 3.31
C GLU A 167 -11.19 -18.41 4.84
N GLU A 168 -10.22 -19.03 5.48
CA GLU A 168 -10.15 -19.10 6.95
C GLU A 168 -9.83 -17.72 7.57
N ASN A 169 -8.92 -16.96 6.97
CA ASN A 169 -8.66 -15.59 7.41
C ASN A 169 -9.90 -14.71 7.29
N VAL A 170 -10.69 -14.85 6.22
CA VAL A 170 -11.96 -14.11 6.06
C VAL A 170 -12.95 -14.50 7.16
N ARG A 171 -13.02 -15.78 7.57
CA ARG A 171 -13.87 -16.18 8.70
C ARG A 171 -13.47 -15.47 10.00
N VAL A 172 -12.17 -15.41 10.29
CA VAL A 172 -11.67 -14.70 11.47
C VAL A 172 -11.93 -13.20 11.38
N ILE A 173 -11.72 -12.59 10.21
CA ILE A 173 -12.05 -11.17 9.96
C ILE A 173 -13.51 -10.89 10.28
N LEU A 174 -14.42 -11.71 9.74
CA LEU A 174 -15.86 -11.54 9.98
C LEU A 174 -16.23 -11.77 11.45
N ALA A 175 -15.60 -12.72 12.12
CA ALA A 175 -15.80 -12.95 13.54
C ALA A 175 -15.34 -11.74 14.38
N ARG A 176 -14.13 -11.20 14.11
CA ARG A 176 -13.61 -10.00 14.79
C ARG A 176 -14.51 -8.79 14.55
N LEU A 177 -14.91 -8.54 13.31
CA LEU A 177 -15.82 -7.43 12.98
C LEU A 177 -17.20 -7.55 13.62
N ARG A 178 -17.70 -8.77 13.85
CA ARG A 178 -18.96 -9.00 14.57
C ARG A 178 -18.85 -8.76 16.07
N CYS A 179 -17.67 -9.01 16.63
CA CYS A 179 -17.41 -8.75 18.04
C CYS A 179 -17.28 -7.25 18.32
N PHE A 180 -16.83 -6.46 17.33
CA PHE A 180 -16.80 -5.01 17.42
C PHE A 180 -18.22 -4.43 17.35
N GLY A 181 -18.63 -3.63 18.32
CA GLY A 181 -19.68 -2.65 18.14
C GLY A 181 -19.19 -1.50 17.23
N ALA A 182 -20.08 -0.77 16.57
CA ALA A 182 -19.65 0.34 15.70
C ALA A 182 -18.85 1.42 16.46
N ALA A 183 -19.21 1.68 17.72
CA ALA A 183 -18.48 2.62 18.58
C ALA A 183 -17.11 2.06 18.99
N ASP A 184 -17.06 0.79 19.37
CA ASP A 184 -15.82 0.12 19.79
C ASP A 184 -14.82 0.03 18.62
N TYR A 185 -15.30 -0.21 17.40
CA TYR A 185 -14.46 -0.22 16.20
C TYR A 185 -13.84 1.17 15.91
N ILE A 186 -14.63 2.25 16.06
CA ILE A 186 -14.13 3.60 15.93
C ILE A 186 -13.09 3.90 17.01
N GLN A 187 -13.38 3.51 18.25
CA GLN A 187 -12.45 3.64 19.37
C GLN A 187 -11.14 2.91 19.08
N PHE A 188 -11.20 1.65 18.71
CA PHE A 188 -10.04 0.83 18.36
C PHE A 188 -9.18 1.47 17.26
N ILE A 189 -9.79 1.97 16.17
CA ILE A 189 -9.02 2.59 15.09
C ILE A 189 -8.35 3.88 15.54
N PHE A 190 -9.08 4.80 16.17
CA PHE A 190 -8.60 6.15 16.44
C PHE A 190 -7.79 6.29 17.72
N PHE A 191 -8.07 5.48 18.74
CA PHE A 191 -7.44 5.63 20.05
C PHE A 191 -6.42 4.53 20.39
N ASP A 192 -6.55 3.34 19.79
CA ASP A 192 -5.62 2.24 20.03
C ASP A 192 -4.66 2.07 18.85
N LYS A 193 -5.17 1.83 17.64
CA LYS A 193 -4.36 1.54 16.47
C LYS A 193 -3.64 2.76 15.88
N MET A 194 -4.31 3.90 15.71
CA MET A 194 -3.68 5.09 15.12
C MET A 194 -2.53 5.64 15.98
N PRO A 195 -2.67 5.81 17.32
CA PRO A 195 -1.56 6.23 18.15
C PRO A 195 -0.36 5.29 18.07
N ARG A 196 -0.59 3.98 18.08
CA ARG A 196 0.49 2.99 17.92
C ARG A 196 1.14 3.07 16.55
N THR A 197 0.37 3.19 15.48
CA THR A 197 0.91 3.26 14.11
C THR A 197 1.69 4.55 13.82
N TRP A 198 1.26 5.69 14.38
CA TRP A 198 1.80 7.01 14.06
C TRP A 198 2.56 7.68 15.20
N GLY A 199 2.30 7.27 16.45
CA GLY A 199 2.91 7.87 17.65
C GLY A 199 4.10 7.08 18.16
N ASP A 200 4.17 5.79 17.89
CA ASP A 200 5.29 4.96 18.28
C ASP A 200 6.37 5.01 17.20
N SER A 201 7.51 5.60 17.54
CA SER A 201 8.67 5.67 16.64
C SER A 201 9.46 4.35 16.59
N CYS A 202 9.08 3.38 17.42
CA CYS A 202 9.69 2.05 17.47
C CYS A 202 8.91 1.10 16.54
N PHE A 203 9.37 0.96 15.30
CA PHE A 203 8.92 -0.11 14.44
C PHE A 203 9.38 -1.46 15.03
N ALA A 204 8.43 -2.23 15.57
CA ALA A 204 8.66 -3.59 16.07
C ALA A 204 9.79 -3.70 17.11
N GLY A 205 9.77 -2.87 18.13
CA GLY A 205 10.66 -2.97 19.28
C GLY A 205 9.88 -3.42 20.51
N ASP A 206 9.73 -4.69 20.68
CA ASP A 206 9.56 -5.36 21.97
C ASP A 206 10.65 -6.41 22.10
#